data_1ac466a32ea6b93f58da3b02a7ce117b
#
_entry.id   1ac466a32ea6b93f58da3b02a7ce117b
#
_cell.length_a   1.000
_cell.length_b   1.000
_cell.length_c   1.000
_cell.angle_alpha   90.00
_cell.angle_beta   90.00
_cell.angle_gamma   90.00
#
_symmetry.space_group_name_H-M   'P 1'
#
loop_
_entity.id
_entity.type
_entity.pdbx_description
1 polymer ?
#
loop_
_entity_poly.entity_id
_entity_poly.type
_entity_poly.pdbx_seq_one_letter_code
_entity_poly.pdbx_strand_id
1 'polypeptide(L)'
;NSSLFASPSDSLLASSVTLSFNGGMYNTFREMVNAHIVLPNHWQANARFSKVNSDGFLYRTESDLYSYYGDLGWYGAKTQVIARFFGGSEKTGMGWDGVDYNTAYGINGADRRYNPAGEYTTTAMDGSDSIAYYPNQTDNYAQQHAQLSLIHRLSTRWTLSATAHYTHGAGYYEQYKRKKLSYWGLPYSHKAYGMYRKQLDNHFFGGVVSAKYISEPMDIQLGGAANYYMGDHFGTLHYLEDTIILPIDYEYYRNDAQKIDANIYGKLNWRVISRAHEDLSLYADMQYRYVRYSRNGMNDEDMQDLPLTVDFHFFNPKAGITYRNHGHLLSGSFAIANREPSRNNYKENVLYDPTSGEYTGLPKAE
;
A
#
# COMPACT_ATOMS: atom_id res chain seq x y z
N ASN A 1 -3.37 12.93 18.16
CA ASN A 1 -2.30 13.94 18.20
C ASN A 1 -1.07 13.36 18.85
N SER A 2 -0.40 12.47 18.16
CA SER A 2 0.93 12.04 18.56
C SER A 2 1.88 13.21 18.33
N SER A 3 2.42 13.75 19.40
CA SER A 3 3.54 14.69 19.32
C SER A 3 4.69 13.95 18.63
N LEU A 4 5.07 14.36 17.44
CA LEU A 4 6.28 13.94 16.73
C LEU A 4 7.57 14.33 17.48
N PHE A 5 7.43 14.90 18.64
CA PHE A 5 8.49 15.29 19.58
C PHE A 5 8.37 14.45 20.85
N ALA A 6 8.70 13.18 20.78
CA ALA A 6 9.15 12.52 21.96
C ALA A 6 10.52 13.12 22.29
N SER A 7 10.60 13.97 23.29
CA SER A 7 11.85 14.08 24.04
C SER A 7 12.23 12.66 24.43
N PRO A 8 13.47 12.19 24.18
CA PRO A 8 13.88 10.91 24.72
C PRO A 8 13.57 10.94 26.20
N SER A 9 12.63 10.11 26.66
CA SER A 9 12.53 9.85 28.09
C SER A 9 13.86 9.26 28.53
N ASP A 10 14.29 9.47 29.77
CA ASP A 10 15.56 8.94 30.30
C ASP A 10 15.73 7.43 30.04
N SER A 11 14.63 6.69 29.84
CA SER A 11 14.64 5.27 29.46
C SER A 11 15.11 4.99 28.03
N LEU A 12 15.10 5.99 27.12
CA LEU A 12 15.61 5.88 25.75
C LEU A 12 17.09 6.24 25.60
N LEU A 13 17.77 6.57 26.68
CA LEU A 13 19.21 6.91 26.70
C LEU A 13 20.11 5.68 26.82
N ALA A 14 19.55 4.49 27.02
CA ALA A 14 20.30 3.25 27.14
C ALA A 14 20.17 2.39 25.88
N SER A 15 21.29 1.86 25.41
CA SER A 15 21.27 0.86 24.34
C SER A 15 20.61 -0.42 24.82
N SER A 16 19.82 -1.05 23.94
CA SER A 16 19.11 -2.28 24.27
C SER A 16 19.00 -3.20 23.04
N VAL A 17 18.95 -4.49 23.32
CA VAL A 17 18.63 -5.52 22.32
C VAL A 17 17.48 -6.36 22.86
N THR A 18 16.46 -6.56 22.03
CA THR A 18 15.30 -7.39 22.36
C THR A 18 15.22 -8.53 21.34
N LEU A 19 15.15 -9.75 21.85
CA LEU A 19 14.87 -10.96 21.08
C LEU A 19 13.44 -11.41 21.40
N SER A 20 12.69 -11.77 20.39
CA SER A 20 11.32 -12.26 20.55
C SER A 20 11.12 -13.50 19.70
N PHE A 21 10.59 -14.55 20.31
CA PHE A 21 10.24 -15.81 19.66
C PHE A 21 8.81 -16.16 20.01
N ASN A 22 8.02 -16.47 19.00
CA ASN A 22 6.62 -16.85 19.18
C ASN A 22 6.34 -18.10 18.34
N GLY A 23 5.67 -19.07 18.91
CA GLY A 23 5.18 -20.27 18.24
C GLY A 23 3.66 -20.34 18.25
N GLY A 24 3.07 -20.95 17.24
CA GLY A 24 1.63 -21.08 17.11
C GLY A 24 1.20 -22.35 16.36
N MET A 25 -0.11 -22.48 16.15
CA MET A 25 -0.68 -23.57 15.35
C MET A 25 -0.20 -23.49 13.90
N TYR A 26 -0.33 -24.58 13.16
CA TYR A 26 0.08 -24.68 11.74
C TYR A 26 1.56 -24.35 11.52
N ASN A 27 2.44 -24.87 12.40
CA ASN A 27 3.87 -24.61 12.36
C ASN A 27 4.23 -23.11 12.27
N THR A 28 3.36 -22.27 12.84
CA THR A 28 3.63 -20.82 12.85
C THR A 28 4.78 -20.52 13.79
N PHE A 29 5.82 -19.89 13.24
CA PHE A 29 6.98 -19.44 13.99
C PHE A 29 7.34 -18.02 13.60
N ARG A 30 7.54 -17.17 14.61
CA ARG A 30 7.95 -15.78 14.43
C ARG A 30 9.19 -15.49 15.26
N GLU A 31 10.19 -14.97 14.60
CA GLU A 31 11.44 -14.49 15.18
C GLU A 31 11.56 -12.98 14.96
N MET A 32 12.07 -12.29 15.96
CA MET A 32 12.36 -10.87 15.85
C MET A 32 13.58 -10.51 16.68
N VAL A 33 14.46 -9.73 16.09
CA VAL A 33 15.55 -9.02 16.75
C VAL A 33 15.30 -7.55 16.59
N ASN A 34 15.37 -6.80 17.70
CA ASN A 34 15.28 -5.35 17.70
C ASN A 34 16.42 -4.78 18.52
N ALA A 35 17.20 -3.88 17.96
CA ALA A 35 18.32 -3.20 18.62
C ALA A 35 18.09 -1.69 18.60
N HIS A 36 18.28 -1.07 19.76
CA HIS A 36 18.36 0.38 19.94
C HIS A 36 19.76 0.71 20.44
N ILE A 37 20.45 1.60 19.77
CA ILE A 37 21.85 1.96 20.07
C ILE A 37 21.96 3.46 20.25
N VAL A 38 22.39 3.87 21.42
CA VAL A 38 22.73 5.26 21.72
C VAL A 38 24.22 5.47 21.46
N LEU A 39 24.51 6.42 20.61
CA LEU A 39 25.86 6.76 20.15
C LEU A 39 26.28 8.14 20.70
N PRO A 40 27.58 8.45 20.79
CA PRO A 40 28.04 9.77 21.16
C PRO A 40 27.52 10.89 20.26
N ASN A 41 27.57 12.14 20.73
CA ASN A 41 27.26 13.35 19.97
C ASN A 41 25.82 13.40 19.44
N HIS A 42 24.85 12.93 20.22
CA HIS A 42 23.41 12.96 19.91
C HIS A 42 22.95 12.04 18.76
N TRP A 43 23.73 11.03 18.41
CA TRP A 43 23.33 10.02 17.44
C TRP A 43 22.58 8.87 18.11
N GLN A 44 21.58 8.35 17.43
CA GLN A 44 20.90 7.12 17.78
C GLN A 44 20.68 6.28 16.53
N ALA A 45 20.74 4.97 16.67
CA ALA A 45 20.46 4.03 15.61
C ALA A 45 19.46 2.98 16.11
N ASN A 46 18.54 2.60 15.26
CA ASN A 46 17.65 1.48 15.48
C ASN A 46 17.78 0.48 14.34
N ALA A 47 17.71 -0.81 14.67
CA ALA A 47 17.66 -1.88 13.70
C ALA A 47 16.67 -2.94 14.15
N ARG A 48 15.86 -3.44 13.24
CA ARG A 48 14.94 -4.56 13.46
C ARG A 48 14.97 -5.51 12.28
N PHE A 49 15.00 -6.79 12.59
CA PHE A 49 14.73 -7.86 11.64
C PHE A 49 13.65 -8.77 12.21
N SER A 50 12.71 -9.21 11.37
CA SER A 50 11.68 -10.16 11.76
C SER A 50 11.41 -11.13 10.63
N LYS A 51 11.26 -12.41 10.99
CA LYS A 51 10.85 -13.48 10.08
C LYS A 51 9.59 -14.15 10.64
N VAL A 52 8.68 -14.53 9.73
CA VAL A 52 7.47 -15.30 10.05
C VAL A 52 7.34 -16.43 9.03
N ASN A 53 7.18 -17.64 9.51
CA ASN A 53 6.83 -18.81 8.71
C ASN A 53 5.56 -19.44 9.27
N SER A 54 4.70 -19.96 8.40
CA SER A 54 3.49 -20.68 8.77
C SER A 54 3.06 -21.59 7.62
N ASP A 55 2.49 -22.78 7.93
CA ASP A 55 1.84 -23.63 6.93
C ASP A 55 0.45 -23.09 6.53
N GLY A 56 -0.13 -22.17 7.33
CA GLY A 56 -1.47 -21.66 7.14
C GLY A 56 -2.59 -22.59 7.58
N PHE A 57 -3.78 -22.06 7.76
CA PHE A 57 -4.97 -22.85 8.10
C PHE A 57 -5.45 -23.67 6.92
N LEU A 58 -5.59 -23.06 5.74
CA LEU A 58 -5.99 -23.76 4.52
C LEU A 58 -4.80 -24.53 3.94
N TYR A 59 -5.06 -25.62 3.22
CA TYR A 59 -4.00 -26.32 2.50
C TYR A 59 -3.35 -25.42 1.46
N ARG A 60 -2.02 -25.49 1.31
CA ARG A 60 -1.23 -24.71 0.35
C ARG A 60 -1.36 -23.18 0.52
N THR A 61 -1.49 -22.72 1.79
CA THR A 61 -1.45 -21.29 2.13
C THR A 61 -0.29 -20.96 3.06
N GLU A 62 0.82 -21.65 2.85
CA GLU A 62 2.07 -21.39 3.56
C GLU A 62 2.52 -19.94 3.37
N SER A 63 3.13 -19.38 4.40
CA SER A 63 3.66 -18.03 4.41
C SER A 63 5.12 -18.02 4.81
N ASP A 64 5.96 -17.38 4.01
CA ASP A 64 7.34 -17.05 4.32
C ASP A 64 7.52 -15.54 4.17
N LEU A 65 7.63 -14.85 5.32
CA LEU A 65 7.64 -13.40 5.39
C LEU A 65 8.89 -12.95 6.10
N TYR A 66 9.58 -11.93 5.59
CA TYR A 66 10.60 -11.23 6.38
C TYR A 66 10.47 -9.73 6.24
N SER A 67 10.85 -9.02 7.29
CA SER A 67 10.91 -7.58 7.29
C SER A 67 12.15 -7.08 7.99
N TYR A 68 12.66 -5.95 7.52
CA TYR A 68 13.77 -5.26 8.13
C TYR A 68 13.47 -3.77 8.26
N TYR A 69 14.11 -3.15 9.24
CA TYR A 69 14.04 -1.72 9.50
C TYR A 69 15.39 -1.27 10.05
N GLY A 70 15.85 -0.12 9.57
CA GLY A 70 17.00 0.56 10.13
C GLY A 70 16.79 2.06 10.08
N ASP A 71 17.20 2.76 11.14
CA ASP A 71 17.34 4.21 11.11
C ASP A 71 18.62 4.67 11.78
N LEU A 72 19.07 5.83 11.32
CA LEU A 72 20.13 6.59 11.93
C LEU A 72 19.65 8.03 12.10
N GLY A 73 19.56 8.49 13.34
CA GLY A 73 19.07 9.81 13.71
C GLY A 73 20.13 10.63 14.43
N TRP A 74 20.24 11.89 14.05
CA TRP A 74 20.96 12.90 14.81
C TRP A 74 19.97 13.87 15.46
N TYR A 75 20.07 14.02 16.79
CA TYR A 75 19.10 14.74 17.64
C TYR A 75 19.75 15.94 18.33
N GLY A 76 20.12 16.97 17.57
CA GLY A 76 20.63 18.21 18.13
C GLY A 76 19.55 19.05 18.82
N ALA A 77 19.95 20.06 19.56
CA ALA A 77 19.06 20.89 20.39
C ALA A 77 17.94 21.59 19.60
N LYS A 78 18.19 21.97 18.35
CA LYS A 78 17.23 22.65 17.48
C LYS A 78 16.91 21.87 16.21
N THR A 79 17.74 20.93 15.85
CA THR A 79 17.65 20.22 14.57
C THR A 79 17.71 18.74 14.80
N GLN A 80 16.86 18.00 14.08
CA GLN A 80 16.88 16.54 14.02
C GLN A 80 16.96 16.13 12.57
N VAL A 81 17.83 15.19 12.25
CA VAL A 81 17.95 14.59 10.92
C VAL A 81 17.87 13.08 11.09
N ILE A 82 16.95 12.44 10.38
CA ILE A 82 16.73 11.01 10.54
C ILE A 82 16.65 10.39 9.14
N ALA A 83 17.57 9.47 8.86
CA ALA A 83 17.54 8.62 7.69
C ALA A 83 16.95 7.26 8.09
N ARG A 84 16.00 6.74 7.30
CA ARG A 84 15.34 5.45 7.51
C ARG A 84 15.39 4.62 6.26
N PHE A 85 15.66 3.34 6.43
CA PHE A 85 15.56 2.33 5.40
C PHE A 85 14.82 1.12 5.96
N PHE A 86 13.74 0.70 5.29
CA PHE A 86 12.96 -0.44 5.75
C PHE A 86 12.27 -1.12 4.57
N GLY A 87 11.89 -2.37 4.78
CA GLY A 87 11.22 -3.14 3.76
C GLY A 87 10.96 -4.56 4.21
N GLY A 88 10.57 -5.36 3.25
CA GLY A 88 10.32 -6.78 3.47
C GLY A 88 9.98 -7.48 2.17
N SER A 89 9.84 -8.78 2.28
CA SER A 89 9.37 -9.63 1.20
C SER A 89 8.41 -10.66 1.78
N GLU A 90 7.46 -11.04 0.96
CA GLU A 90 6.50 -12.10 1.24
C GLU A 90 6.46 -13.10 0.10
N LYS A 91 6.33 -14.38 0.47
CA LYS A 91 5.88 -15.45 -0.38
C LYS A 91 4.75 -16.16 0.34
N THR A 92 3.56 -16.12 -0.25
CA THR A 92 2.37 -16.73 0.35
C THR A 92 1.67 -17.65 -0.64
N GLY A 93 1.23 -18.81 -0.18
CA GLY A 93 0.33 -19.66 -0.95
C GLY A 93 -1.04 -18.98 -1.09
N MET A 94 -1.65 -19.10 -2.27
CA MET A 94 -2.92 -18.45 -2.56
C MET A 94 -4.10 -19.16 -1.90
N GLY A 95 -4.94 -18.40 -1.20
CA GLY A 95 -6.21 -18.83 -0.63
C GLY A 95 -7.35 -17.89 -1.04
N TRP A 96 -7.30 -17.30 -2.24
CA TRP A 96 -8.24 -16.25 -2.69
C TRP A 96 -9.54 -16.78 -3.27
N ASP A 97 -9.54 -18.04 -3.73
CA ASP A 97 -10.71 -18.68 -4.27
C ASP A 97 -11.67 -19.02 -3.11
N GLY A 98 -12.92 -18.63 -3.22
CA GLY A 98 -13.94 -18.94 -2.22
C GLY A 98 -14.35 -20.42 -2.26
N VAL A 99 -14.90 -20.90 -1.16
CA VAL A 99 -15.54 -22.19 -1.03
C VAL A 99 -17.00 -22.03 -0.67
N ASP A 100 -17.80 -23.08 -0.90
CA ASP A 100 -19.21 -23.08 -0.49
C ASP A 100 -19.37 -23.05 1.03
N TYR A 101 -20.61 -22.72 1.47
CA TYR A 101 -20.95 -22.61 2.88
C TYR A 101 -20.66 -23.88 3.69
N ASN A 102 -20.98 -25.07 3.14
CA ASN A 102 -20.78 -26.34 3.84
C ASN A 102 -19.31 -26.61 4.09
N THR A 103 -18.47 -26.38 3.09
CA THR A 103 -17.00 -26.50 3.19
C THR A 103 -16.44 -25.51 4.21
N ALA A 104 -16.85 -24.24 4.15
CA ALA A 104 -16.36 -23.21 5.06
C ALA A 104 -16.66 -23.53 6.53
N TYR A 105 -17.79 -24.17 6.82
CA TYR A 105 -18.23 -24.51 8.17
C TYR A 105 -18.05 -25.99 8.55
N GLY A 106 -17.54 -26.83 7.65
CA GLY A 106 -17.33 -28.27 7.92
C GLY A 106 -18.61 -29.06 8.06
N ILE A 107 -19.71 -28.63 7.41
CA ILE A 107 -21.01 -29.26 7.49
C ILE A 107 -20.99 -30.58 6.71
N ASN A 108 -21.63 -31.62 7.24
CA ASN A 108 -21.64 -32.98 6.64
C ASN A 108 -20.24 -33.60 6.44
N GLY A 109 -19.25 -33.21 7.26
CA GLY A 109 -17.89 -33.75 7.18
C GLY A 109 -17.01 -33.12 6.08
N ALA A 110 -17.45 -32.00 5.50
CA ALA A 110 -16.63 -31.26 4.54
C ALA A 110 -15.35 -30.73 5.21
N ASP A 111 -14.24 -30.78 4.48
CA ASP A 111 -12.94 -30.35 5.00
C ASP A 111 -12.81 -28.83 4.99
N ARG A 112 -12.82 -28.23 6.17
CA ARG A 112 -12.67 -26.78 6.36
C ARG A 112 -11.31 -26.23 5.92
N ARG A 113 -10.33 -27.09 5.71
CA ARG A 113 -9.00 -26.72 5.25
C ARG A 113 -8.87 -26.77 3.73
N TYR A 114 -9.92 -27.19 3.04
CA TYR A 114 -9.92 -27.28 1.58
C TYR A 114 -9.66 -25.90 0.95
N ASN A 115 -8.78 -25.90 -0.05
CA ASN A 115 -8.42 -24.74 -0.83
C ASN A 115 -8.41 -25.13 -2.32
N PRO A 116 -9.28 -24.56 -3.16
CA PRO A 116 -9.34 -24.90 -4.59
C PRO A 116 -8.21 -24.27 -5.41
N ALA A 117 -7.40 -23.40 -4.82
CA ALA A 117 -6.32 -22.73 -5.54
C ALA A 117 -5.31 -23.76 -6.12
N GLY A 118 -5.04 -23.63 -7.42
CA GLY A 118 -4.14 -24.52 -8.13
C GLY A 118 -4.71 -25.92 -8.46
N GLU A 119 -6.00 -26.15 -8.22
CA GLU A 119 -6.66 -27.42 -8.58
C GLU A 119 -6.75 -27.59 -10.11
N TYR A 120 -6.41 -28.79 -10.58
CA TYR A 120 -6.57 -29.17 -11.98
C TYR A 120 -6.84 -30.68 -12.12
N THR A 121 -7.48 -31.05 -13.21
CA THR A 121 -7.78 -32.46 -13.51
C THR A 121 -6.64 -33.07 -14.32
N THR A 122 -6.18 -34.22 -13.92
CA THR A 122 -5.25 -35.07 -14.69
C THR A 122 -5.96 -36.36 -15.08
N THR A 123 -5.67 -36.87 -16.29
CA THR A 123 -6.21 -38.14 -16.76
C THR A 123 -5.08 -39.16 -16.77
N ALA A 124 -5.25 -40.26 -16.04
CA ALA A 124 -4.30 -41.39 -16.02
C ALA A 124 -4.32 -42.17 -17.33
N MET A 125 -3.31 -43.07 -17.52
CA MET A 125 -3.22 -43.90 -18.74
C MET A 125 -4.38 -44.88 -18.91
N ASP A 126 -5.08 -45.22 -17.83
CA ASP A 126 -6.28 -46.08 -17.85
C ASP A 126 -7.58 -45.28 -18.17
N GLY A 127 -7.46 -43.96 -18.41
CA GLY A 127 -8.58 -43.07 -18.69
C GLY A 127 -9.31 -42.55 -17.45
N SER A 128 -8.85 -42.85 -16.25
CA SER A 128 -9.43 -42.33 -15.00
C SER A 128 -8.96 -40.90 -14.74
N ASP A 129 -9.92 -40.02 -14.36
CA ASP A 129 -9.62 -38.66 -13.96
C ASP A 129 -9.29 -38.60 -12.46
N SER A 130 -8.29 -37.80 -12.13
CA SER A 130 -7.92 -37.48 -10.76
C SER A 130 -7.67 -35.98 -10.58
N ILE A 131 -7.85 -35.50 -9.34
CA ILE A 131 -7.57 -34.10 -8.98
C ILE A 131 -6.12 -34.01 -8.54
N ALA A 132 -5.41 -33.05 -9.10
CA ALA A 132 -4.07 -32.66 -8.72
C ALA A 132 -4.02 -31.17 -8.39
N TYR A 133 -2.94 -30.76 -7.74
CA TYR A 133 -2.76 -29.36 -7.31
C TYR A 133 -1.40 -28.84 -7.75
N TYR A 134 -1.40 -27.67 -8.36
CA TYR A 134 -0.18 -26.96 -8.70
C TYR A 134 0.47 -26.41 -7.42
N PRO A 135 1.71 -26.83 -7.10
CA PRO A 135 2.29 -26.53 -5.79
C PRO A 135 2.80 -25.09 -5.65
N ASN A 136 3.01 -24.38 -6.75
CA ASN A 136 3.56 -23.03 -6.73
C ASN A 136 2.51 -21.95 -7.07
N GLN A 137 1.26 -22.19 -6.68
CA GLN A 137 0.20 -21.17 -6.73
C GLN A 137 0.44 -20.14 -5.62
N THR A 138 1.32 -19.17 -5.89
CA THR A 138 1.86 -18.27 -4.87
C THR A 138 1.79 -16.81 -5.28
N ASP A 139 1.69 -15.94 -4.27
CA ASP A 139 1.92 -14.51 -4.36
C ASP A 139 3.29 -14.18 -3.77
N ASN A 140 4.08 -13.43 -4.52
CA ASN A 140 5.44 -13.04 -4.17
C ASN A 140 5.57 -11.55 -4.34
N TYR A 141 5.88 -10.84 -3.26
CA TYR A 141 6.02 -9.40 -3.29
C TYR A 141 7.16 -8.92 -2.39
N ALA A 142 7.92 -7.95 -2.86
CA ALA A 142 8.95 -7.28 -2.08
C ALA A 142 8.76 -5.76 -2.17
N GLN A 143 8.94 -5.07 -1.03
CA GLN A 143 8.87 -3.62 -0.99
C GLN A 143 9.99 -3.04 -0.13
N GLN A 144 10.57 -1.94 -0.59
CA GLN A 144 11.68 -1.24 0.04
C GLN A 144 11.37 0.25 0.12
N HIS A 145 11.74 0.86 1.24
CA HIS A 145 11.51 2.27 1.51
C HIS A 145 12.79 2.95 1.99
N ALA A 146 13.05 4.13 1.47
CA ALA A 146 14.07 5.04 1.99
C ALA A 146 13.41 6.38 2.32
N GLN A 147 13.73 6.95 3.48
CA GLN A 147 13.21 8.23 3.93
C GLN A 147 14.32 9.06 4.56
N LEU A 148 14.32 10.36 4.27
CA LEU A 148 15.16 11.35 4.93
C LEU A 148 14.27 12.44 5.51
N SER A 149 14.29 12.60 6.84
CA SER A 149 13.48 13.58 7.55
C SER A 149 14.37 14.63 8.23
N LEU A 150 14.01 15.88 8.06
CA LEU A 150 14.59 17.04 8.74
C LEU A 150 13.51 17.70 9.56
N ILE A 151 13.81 17.97 10.84
CA ILE A 151 12.96 18.78 11.71
C ILE A 151 13.85 19.87 12.31
N HIS A 152 13.44 21.12 12.14
CA HIS A 152 14.22 22.26 12.63
C HIS A 152 13.36 23.24 13.41
N ARG A 153 13.73 23.51 14.65
CA ARG A 153 13.09 24.51 15.51
C ARG A 153 13.75 25.88 15.29
N LEU A 154 13.13 26.71 14.45
CA LEU A 154 13.60 28.06 14.16
C LEU A 154 13.56 28.96 15.42
N SER A 155 12.49 28.81 16.24
CA SER A 155 12.29 29.56 17.47
C SER A 155 11.46 28.72 18.44
N THR A 156 11.13 29.27 19.61
CA THR A 156 10.19 28.65 20.57
C THR A 156 8.79 28.43 19.98
N ARG A 157 8.44 29.16 18.94
CA ARG A 157 7.09 29.15 18.32
C ARG A 157 7.09 28.46 16.96
N TRP A 158 8.17 28.50 16.20
CA TRP A 158 8.24 27.97 14.83
C TRP A 158 9.03 26.68 14.72
N THR A 159 8.42 25.71 14.09
CA THR A 159 9.06 24.43 13.72
C THR A 159 8.84 24.17 12.23
N LEU A 160 9.92 23.86 11.54
CA LEU A 160 9.89 23.39 10.14
C LEU A 160 10.10 21.89 10.12
N SER A 161 9.43 21.20 9.22
CA SER A 161 9.71 19.80 8.93
C SER A 161 9.71 19.56 7.41
N ALA A 162 10.59 18.68 6.97
CA ALA A 162 10.67 18.20 5.61
C ALA A 162 10.97 16.70 5.62
N THR A 163 10.33 15.94 4.75
CA THR A 163 10.63 14.53 4.56
C THR A 163 10.63 14.24 3.07
N ALA A 164 11.72 13.69 2.56
CA ALA A 164 11.80 13.07 1.25
C ALA A 164 11.66 11.56 1.41
N HIS A 165 11.00 10.91 0.47
CA HIS A 165 10.81 9.46 0.49
C HIS A 165 10.92 8.85 -0.90
N TYR A 166 11.33 7.59 -0.92
CA TYR A 166 11.34 6.71 -2.09
C TYR A 166 10.86 5.33 -1.68
N THR A 167 10.03 4.73 -2.50
CA THR A 167 9.54 3.36 -2.35
C THR A 167 9.70 2.64 -3.68
N HIS A 168 10.25 1.44 -3.64
CA HIS A 168 10.24 0.49 -4.73
C HIS A 168 9.49 -0.76 -4.28
N GLY A 169 8.58 -1.23 -5.12
CA GLY A 169 7.83 -2.45 -4.87
C GLY A 169 7.72 -3.27 -6.15
N ALA A 170 8.12 -4.54 -6.09
CA ALA A 170 8.05 -5.45 -7.22
C ALA A 170 7.57 -6.83 -6.76
N GLY A 171 6.82 -7.49 -7.62
CA GLY A 171 6.34 -8.83 -7.32
C GLY A 171 5.46 -9.41 -8.39
N TYR A 172 5.03 -10.63 -8.14
CA TYR A 172 4.14 -11.36 -9.04
C TYR A 172 3.31 -12.37 -8.26
N TYR A 173 2.16 -12.69 -8.80
CA TYR A 173 1.51 -13.93 -8.45
C TYR A 173 1.55 -14.93 -9.62
N GLU A 174 1.72 -16.21 -9.29
CA GLU A 174 1.80 -17.30 -10.26
C GLU A 174 0.59 -18.20 -10.14
N GLN A 175 -0.02 -18.52 -11.27
CA GLN A 175 -1.19 -19.39 -11.33
C GLN A 175 -1.04 -20.43 -12.45
N TYR A 176 -1.55 -21.64 -12.19
CA TYR A 176 -1.78 -22.65 -13.19
C TYR A 176 -3.29 -22.85 -13.33
N LYS A 177 -3.87 -22.35 -14.42
CA LYS A 177 -5.33 -22.37 -14.64
C LYS A 177 -5.67 -22.65 -16.10
N ARG A 178 -6.84 -23.27 -16.31
CA ARG A 178 -7.40 -23.48 -17.64
C ARG A 178 -8.13 -22.24 -18.10
N LYS A 179 -7.62 -21.59 -19.14
CA LYS A 179 -8.17 -20.36 -19.74
C LYS A 179 -8.34 -20.53 -21.25
N LYS A 180 -9.19 -19.68 -21.86
CA LYS A 180 -9.16 -19.52 -23.32
C LYS A 180 -7.80 -18.95 -23.73
N LEU A 181 -7.27 -19.38 -24.87
CA LEU A 181 -5.99 -18.88 -25.35
C LEU A 181 -6.00 -17.36 -25.64
N SER A 182 -7.18 -16.83 -26.00
CA SER A 182 -7.38 -15.38 -26.13
C SER A 182 -7.15 -14.58 -24.85
N TYR A 183 -7.24 -15.21 -23.66
CA TYR A 183 -6.87 -14.60 -22.39
C TYR A 183 -5.38 -14.24 -22.32
N TRP A 184 -4.56 -14.94 -23.08
CA TRP A 184 -3.12 -14.66 -23.22
C TRP A 184 -2.79 -13.99 -24.56
N GLY A 185 -3.75 -13.30 -25.20
CA GLY A 185 -3.53 -12.58 -26.45
C GLY A 185 -3.33 -13.47 -27.66
N LEU A 186 -3.55 -14.79 -27.55
CA LEU A 186 -3.40 -15.72 -28.67
C LEU A 186 -4.69 -15.80 -29.49
N PRO A 187 -4.63 -15.92 -30.84
CA PRO A 187 -5.80 -15.82 -31.72
C PRO A 187 -6.63 -17.12 -31.77
N TYR A 188 -6.82 -17.78 -30.64
CA TYR A 188 -7.54 -19.05 -30.56
C TYR A 188 -8.59 -19.01 -29.44
N SER A 189 -9.74 -19.66 -29.65
CA SER A 189 -10.88 -19.66 -28.74
C SER A 189 -10.96 -20.89 -27.82
N HIS A 190 -10.18 -21.95 -28.09
CA HIS A 190 -10.18 -23.13 -27.23
C HIS A 190 -9.45 -22.85 -25.90
N LYS A 191 -9.65 -23.73 -24.93
CA LYS A 191 -9.07 -23.61 -23.61
C LYS A 191 -7.89 -24.57 -23.42
N ALA A 192 -6.81 -24.08 -22.84
CA ALA A 192 -5.68 -24.89 -22.38
C ALA A 192 -5.29 -24.51 -20.95
N TYR A 193 -4.55 -25.38 -20.27
CA TYR A 193 -3.88 -25.01 -19.04
C TYR A 193 -2.63 -24.20 -19.34
N GLY A 194 -2.42 -23.13 -18.57
CA GLY A 194 -1.24 -22.31 -18.68
C GLY A 194 -0.71 -21.92 -17.29
N MET A 195 0.60 -21.97 -17.15
CA MET A 195 1.31 -21.40 -16.01
C MET A 195 1.71 -19.97 -16.37
N TYR A 196 1.12 -19.02 -15.67
CA TYR A 196 1.32 -17.60 -15.97
C TYR A 196 1.52 -16.78 -14.71
N ARG A 197 2.22 -15.67 -14.86
CA ARG A 197 2.41 -14.67 -13.82
C ARG A 197 1.73 -13.37 -14.22
N LYS A 198 1.12 -12.70 -13.25
CA LYS A 198 0.82 -11.27 -13.34
C LYS A 198 1.77 -10.54 -12.40
N GLN A 199 2.45 -9.57 -12.95
CA GLN A 199 3.61 -8.93 -12.33
C GLN A 199 3.41 -7.44 -12.22
N LEU A 200 4.08 -6.84 -11.26
CA LEU A 200 4.16 -5.40 -11.11
C LEU A 200 5.57 -4.98 -10.70
N ASP A 201 5.96 -3.78 -11.15
CA ASP A 201 7.19 -3.10 -10.74
C ASP A 201 6.87 -1.61 -10.58
N ASN A 202 6.96 -1.11 -9.34
CA ASN A 202 6.44 0.19 -8.99
C ASN A 202 7.50 1.04 -8.28
N HIS A 203 7.57 2.31 -8.68
CA HIS A 203 8.35 3.34 -8.02
C HIS A 203 7.44 4.45 -7.50
N PHE A 204 7.64 4.87 -6.27
CA PHE A 204 6.90 5.98 -5.67
C PHE A 204 7.87 6.86 -4.89
N PHE A 205 7.94 8.12 -5.24
CA PHE A 205 8.82 9.06 -4.55
C PHE A 205 8.18 10.45 -4.44
N GLY A 206 8.67 11.20 -3.49
CA GLY A 206 8.15 12.54 -3.27
C GLY A 206 8.70 13.18 -2.02
N GLY A 207 8.02 14.25 -1.62
CA GLY A 207 8.37 14.99 -0.43
C GLY A 207 7.17 15.67 0.19
N VAL A 208 7.29 15.87 1.50
CA VAL A 208 6.33 16.59 2.33
C VAL A 208 7.08 17.68 3.09
N VAL A 209 6.55 18.87 3.11
CA VAL A 209 7.10 19.99 3.88
C VAL A 209 6.02 20.61 4.73
N SER A 210 6.35 21.09 5.93
CA SER A 210 5.43 21.87 6.73
C SER A 210 6.16 22.88 7.65
N ALA A 211 5.48 23.97 7.92
CA ALA A 211 5.84 24.97 8.92
C ALA A 211 4.73 25.05 9.95
N LYS A 212 5.07 24.86 11.21
CA LYS A 212 4.14 24.92 12.34
C LYS A 212 4.50 26.09 13.24
N TYR A 213 3.52 26.95 13.50
CA TYR A 213 3.57 28.04 14.47
C TYR A 213 2.67 27.71 15.65
N ILE A 214 3.21 27.77 16.85
CA ILE A 214 2.47 27.54 18.09
C ILE A 214 2.58 28.78 18.95
N SER A 215 1.44 29.34 19.34
CA SER A 215 1.35 30.39 20.34
C SER A 215 0.03 30.23 21.10
N GLU A 216 -0.08 30.88 22.25
CA GLU A 216 -1.40 31.15 22.78
C GLU A 216 -1.87 32.50 22.21
N PRO A 217 -3.05 32.56 21.57
CA PRO A 217 -4.12 31.53 21.51
C PRO A 217 -4.20 30.73 20.19
N MET A 218 -3.15 30.71 19.36
CA MET A 218 -3.25 30.17 18.00
C MET A 218 -2.18 29.12 17.68
N ASP A 219 -2.61 28.04 17.00
CA ASP A 219 -1.74 27.11 16.30
C ASP A 219 -2.02 27.19 14.81
N ILE A 220 -0.98 27.46 14.02
CA ILE A 220 -1.05 27.50 12.57
C ILE A 220 -0.11 26.45 12.00
N GLN A 221 -0.56 25.72 11.00
CA GLN A 221 0.29 24.82 10.23
C GLN A 221 0.04 25.07 8.74
N LEU A 222 1.10 25.36 8.02
CA LEU A 222 1.12 25.44 6.57
C LEU A 222 1.97 24.31 6.04
N GLY A 223 1.59 23.71 4.93
CA GLY A 223 2.37 22.62 4.37
C GLY A 223 1.95 22.25 2.97
N GLY A 224 2.68 21.30 2.41
CA GLY A 224 2.40 20.74 1.11
C GLY A 224 3.16 19.45 0.89
N ALA A 225 2.72 18.70 -0.10
CA ALA A 225 3.34 17.47 -0.55
C ALA A 225 3.32 17.42 -2.07
N ALA A 226 4.32 16.77 -2.64
CA ALA A 226 4.33 16.40 -4.05
C ALA A 226 4.89 14.99 -4.18
N ASN A 227 4.15 14.12 -4.86
CA ASN A 227 4.48 12.72 -5.02
C ASN A 227 4.33 12.32 -6.48
N TYR A 228 5.19 11.42 -6.92
CA TYR A 228 5.15 10.81 -8.22
C TYR A 228 5.21 9.28 -8.10
N TYR A 229 4.29 8.63 -8.78
CA TYR A 229 4.21 7.18 -8.91
C TYR A 229 4.44 6.80 -10.36
N MET A 230 5.22 5.75 -10.58
CA MET A 230 5.38 5.03 -11.85
C MET A 230 5.20 3.55 -11.56
N GLY A 231 4.49 2.84 -12.41
CA GLY A 231 4.29 1.41 -12.22
C GLY A 231 4.00 0.69 -13.51
N ASP A 232 4.76 -0.37 -13.74
CA ASP A 232 4.54 -1.33 -14.80
C ASP A 232 3.71 -2.49 -14.28
N HIS A 233 2.71 -2.88 -15.05
CA HIS A 233 1.92 -4.09 -14.82
C HIS A 233 1.95 -4.93 -16.08
N PHE A 234 2.41 -6.16 -15.97
CA PHE A 234 2.57 -7.04 -17.11
C PHE A 234 2.32 -8.49 -16.76
N GLY A 235 1.99 -9.29 -17.77
CA GLY A 235 1.76 -10.72 -17.59
C GLY A 235 2.65 -11.54 -18.50
N THR A 236 3.21 -12.62 -17.95
CA THR A 236 4.04 -13.57 -18.69
C THR A 236 3.47 -14.97 -18.60
N LEU A 237 3.49 -15.69 -19.71
CA LEU A 237 3.12 -17.10 -19.81
C LEU A 237 4.40 -17.94 -19.89
N HIS A 238 4.62 -18.77 -18.88
CA HIS A 238 5.83 -19.58 -18.73
C HIS A 238 5.67 -21.01 -19.27
N TYR A 239 4.44 -21.52 -19.27
CA TYR A 239 4.11 -22.85 -19.79
C TYR A 239 2.69 -22.82 -20.37
N LEU A 240 2.50 -23.52 -21.48
CA LEU A 240 1.21 -23.73 -22.10
C LEU A 240 1.06 -25.20 -22.45
N GLU A 241 0.01 -25.84 -21.98
CA GLU A 241 -0.36 -27.21 -22.33
C GLU A 241 -1.10 -27.22 -23.67
N ASP A 242 -0.34 -26.93 -24.74
CA ASP A 242 -0.83 -26.87 -26.11
C ASP A 242 0.32 -27.18 -27.08
N THR A 243 -0.01 -27.40 -28.35
CA THR A 243 0.99 -27.59 -29.42
C THR A 243 1.61 -26.30 -29.94
N ILE A 244 1.12 -25.16 -29.47
CA ILE A 244 1.64 -23.84 -29.84
C ILE A 244 2.98 -23.60 -29.17
N ILE A 245 4.00 -23.29 -29.97
CA ILE A 245 5.32 -22.94 -29.49
C ILE A 245 5.39 -21.43 -29.27
N LEU A 246 5.63 -21.01 -28.03
CA LEU A 246 5.79 -19.62 -27.65
C LEU A 246 7.25 -19.33 -27.25
N PRO A 247 7.69 -18.07 -27.34
CA PRO A 247 8.94 -17.65 -26.72
C PRO A 247 8.96 -17.94 -25.22
N ILE A 248 10.14 -18.12 -24.66
CA ILE A 248 10.29 -18.24 -23.19
C ILE A 248 9.80 -16.93 -22.57
N ASP A 249 9.02 -17.07 -21.49
CA ASP A 249 8.44 -15.93 -20.77
C ASP A 249 7.62 -15.00 -21.68
N TYR A 250 6.78 -15.60 -22.55
CA TYR A 250 5.92 -14.87 -23.48
C TYR A 250 5.08 -13.82 -22.74
N GLU A 251 5.40 -12.52 -22.97
CA GLU A 251 4.66 -11.41 -22.39
C GLU A 251 3.34 -11.21 -23.18
N TYR A 252 2.22 -11.43 -22.51
CA TYR A 252 0.92 -11.37 -23.16
C TYR A 252 0.17 -10.05 -22.95
N TYR A 253 0.54 -9.25 -21.95
CA TYR A 253 0.10 -7.86 -21.79
C TYR A 253 1.12 -7.05 -21.01
N ARG A 254 1.12 -5.74 -21.26
CA ARG A 254 1.81 -4.72 -20.48
C ARG A 254 1.03 -3.42 -20.46
N ASN A 255 0.97 -2.79 -19.31
CA ASN A 255 0.58 -1.39 -19.18
C ASN A 255 1.45 -0.68 -18.17
N ASP A 256 1.70 0.59 -18.42
CA ASP A 256 2.32 1.52 -17.51
C ASP A 256 1.32 2.51 -16.96
N ALA A 257 1.48 2.88 -15.72
CA ALA A 257 0.69 3.90 -15.07
C ALA A 257 1.59 4.92 -14.38
N GLN A 258 1.20 6.19 -14.48
CA GLN A 258 1.89 7.28 -13.81
C GLN A 258 0.88 8.12 -13.05
N LYS A 259 1.27 8.60 -11.87
CA LYS A 259 0.42 9.48 -11.08
C LYS A 259 1.24 10.58 -10.42
N ILE A 260 0.83 11.82 -10.64
CA ILE A 260 1.26 12.98 -9.87
C ILE A 260 0.18 13.27 -8.84
N ASP A 261 0.56 13.47 -7.60
CA ASP A 261 -0.32 13.88 -6.51
C ASP A 261 0.37 14.99 -5.72
N ALA A 262 -0.13 16.20 -5.87
CA ALA A 262 0.44 17.38 -5.22
C ALA A 262 -0.65 18.12 -4.44
N ASN A 263 -0.30 18.62 -3.26
CA ASN A 263 -1.22 19.41 -2.46
C ASN A 263 -0.51 20.50 -1.67
N ILE A 264 -1.27 21.53 -1.35
CA ILE A 264 -0.94 22.53 -0.34
C ILE A 264 -2.08 22.62 0.65
N TYR A 265 -1.77 22.87 1.91
CA TYR A 265 -2.76 23.00 2.96
C TYR A 265 -2.39 24.04 4.00
N GLY A 266 -3.43 24.60 4.62
CA GLY A 266 -3.32 25.46 5.78
C GLY A 266 -4.31 25.04 6.86
N LYS A 267 -3.84 24.93 8.10
CA LYS A 267 -4.63 24.60 9.29
C LYS A 267 -4.48 25.71 10.32
N LEU A 268 -5.60 26.11 10.90
CA LEU A 268 -5.68 27.04 12.00
C LEU A 268 -6.49 26.42 13.14
N ASN A 269 -5.92 26.42 14.34
CA ASN A 269 -6.69 26.22 15.56
C ASN A 269 -6.56 27.53 16.36
N TRP A 270 -7.69 28.10 16.72
CA TRP A 270 -7.74 29.37 17.45
C TRP A 270 -8.61 29.22 18.69
N ARG A 271 -8.00 29.41 19.84
CA ARG A 271 -8.69 29.46 21.13
C ARG A 271 -9.13 30.91 21.36
N VAL A 272 -10.41 31.18 21.08
CA VAL A 272 -11.01 32.53 21.14
C VAL A 272 -11.27 32.96 22.58
N ILE A 273 -11.75 31.99 23.39
CA ILE A 273 -12.01 32.17 24.83
C ILE A 273 -11.23 31.09 25.58
N SER A 274 -10.50 31.50 26.60
CA SER A 274 -9.79 30.57 27.51
C SER A 274 -9.91 31.11 28.92
N ARG A 275 -10.91 30.61 29.65
CA ARG A 275 -11.17 30.95 31.06
C ARG A 275 -11.30 29.67 31.90
N ALA A 276 -11.25 29.75 33.20
CA ALA A 276 -11.24 28.59 34.09
C ALA A 276 -12.37 27.57 33.84
N HIS A 277 -13.55 28.04 33.45
CA HIS A 277 -14.71 27.18 33.20
C HIS A 277 -15.35 27.40 31.83
N GLU A 278 -14.74 28.19 30.97
CA GLU A 278 -15.25 28.53 29.65
C GLU A 278 -14.12 28.51 28.62
N ASP A 279 -14.27 27.72 27.58
CA ASP A 279 -13.35 27.60 26.46
C ASP A 279 -14.14 27.63 25.14
N LEU A 280 -13.71 28.48 24.21
CA LEU A 280 -14.24 28.52 22.86
C LEU A 280 -13.08 28.38 21.89
N SER A 281 -13.11 27.34 21.11
CA SER A 281 -12.09 27.05 20.11
C SER A 281 -12.72 26.92 18.71
N LEU A 282 -12.08 27.57 17.73
CA LEU A 282 -12.39 27.47 16.32
C LEU A 282 -11.26 26.73 15.63
N TYR A 283 -11.61 25.95 14.60
CA TYR A 283 -10.60 25.44 13.69
C TYR A 283 -11.03 25.61 12.23
N ALA A 284 -10.06 25.80 11.37
CA ALA A 284 -10.21 25.78 9.93
C ALA A 284 -9.05 24.98 9.31
N ASP A 285 -9.37 24.21 8.28
CA ASP A 285 -8.43 23.43 7.50
C ASP A 285 -8.82 23.56 6.03
N MET A 286 -7.90 23.98 5.21
CA MET A 286 -8.12 24.16 3.77
C MET A 286 -7.02 23.42 3.02
N GLN A 287 -7.41 22.59 2.06
CA GLN A 287 -6.49 21.89 1.19
C GLN A 287 -6.90 22.11 -0.26
N TYR A 288 -5.92 22.44 -1.09
CA TYR A 288 -6.00 22.28 -2.53
C TYR A 288 -5.13 21.13 -2.95
N ARG A 289 -5.69 20.20 -3.74
CA ARG A 289 -5.00 19.01 -4.22
C ARG A 289 -5.16 18.87 -5.72
N TYR A 290 -4.06 18.65 -6.40
CA TYR A 290 -3.97 18.32 -7.81
C TYR A 290 -3.57 16.85 -7.97
N VAL A 291 -4.30 16.14 -8.82
CA VAL A 291 -3.98 14.77 -9.20
C VAL A 291 -3.99 14.65 -10.71
N ARG A 292 -2.90 14.16 -11.28
CA ARG A 292 -2.85 13.73 -12.67
C ARG A 292 -2.59 12.23 -12.70
N TYR A 293 -3.42 11.50 -13.39
CA TYR A 293 -3.27 10.07 -13.62
C TYR A 293 -3.21 9.80 -15.11
N SER A 294 -2.19 9.06 -15.55
CA SER A 294 -2.07 8.56 -16.91
C SER A 294 -1.78 7.07 -16.91
N ARG A 295 -2.30 6.41 -17.92
CA ARG A 295 -2.10 4.99 -18.18
C ARG A 295 -1.97 4.77 -19.67
N ASN A 296 -1.06 3.88 -20.09
CA ASN A 296 -0.90 3.43 -21.46
C ASN A 296 -0.81 1.90 -21.50
N GLY A 297 -1.09 1.31 -22.65
CA GLY A 297 -0.96 -0.11 -22.88
C GLY A 297 -2.18 -0.94 -22.54
N MET A 298 -2.03 -2.25 -22.69
CA MET A 298 -3.13 -3.22 -22.68
C MET A 298 -3.72 -3.43 -21.30
N ASN A 299 -5.03 -3.60 -21.25
CA ASN A 299 -5.73 -4.11 -20.08
C ASN A 299 -5.52 -5.62 -19.94
N ASP A 300 -5.37 -6.09 -18.72
CA ASP A 300 -5.07 -7.49 -18.39
C ASP A 300 -6.28 -8.45 -18.48
N GLU A 301 -7.48 -7.95 -18.72
CA GLU A 301 -8.71 -8.76 -18.77
C GLU A 301 -9.24 -8.95 -20.19
N ASP A 302 -9.26 -7.88 -20.96
CA ASP A 302 -9.84 -7.85 -22.31
C ASP A 302 -8.83 -7.60 -23.44
N MET A 303 -7.55 -7.42 -23.08
CA MET A 303 -6.45 -7.13 -24.01
C MET A 303 -6.67 -5.88 -24.87
N GLN A 304 -7.50 -4.95 -24.40
CA GLN A 304 -7.71 -3.69 -25.08
C GLN A 304 -6.65 -2.67 -24.66
N ASP A 305 -6.12 -1.96 -25.63
CA ASP A 305 -5.29 -0.78 -25.38
C ASP A 305 -6.20 0.36 -24.87
N LEU A 306 -5.91 0.88 -23.69
CA LEU A 306 -6.70 1.91 -23.05
C LEU A 306 -5.78 3.06 -22.57
N PRO A 307 -5.26 3.88 -23.51
CA PRO A 307 -4.52 5.07 -23.13
C PRO A 307 -5.47 6.08 -22.45
N LEU A 308 -5.11 6.54 -21.29
CA LEU A 308 -5.94 7.44 -20.49
C LEU A 308 -5.06 8.50 -19.81
N THR A 309 -5.47 9.75 -19.88
CA THR A 309 -4.89 10.83 -19.05
C THR A 309 -6.02 11.69 -18.49
N VAL A 310 -6.05 11.84 -17.17
CA VAL A 310 -7.07 12.62 -16.47
C VAL A 310 -6.42 13.51 -15.42
N ASP A 311 -6.97 14.71 -15.27
CA ASP A 311 -6.54 15.70 -14.30
C ASP A 311 -7.69 16.01 -13.34
N PHE A 312 -7.40 16.11 -12.04
CA PHE A 312 -8.35 16.46 -11.01
C PHE A 312 -7.82 17.60 -10.16
N HIS A 313 -8.73 18.51 -9.82
CA HIS A 313 -8.47 19.64 -8.94
C HIS A 313 -9.50 19.61 -7.81
N PHE A 314 -9.04 19.43 -6.59
CA PHE A 314 -9.88 19.30 -5.42
C PHE A 314 -9.64 20.46 -4.46
N PHE A 315 -10.73 21.02 -3.96
CA PHE A 315 -10.70 21.95 -2.84
C PHE A 315 -11.47 21.30 -1.67
N ASN A 316 -10.77 21.04 -0.58
CA ASN A 316 -11.26 20.31 0.57
C ASN A 316 -11.26 21.20 1.83
N PRO A 317 -12.25 22.08 2.01
CA PRO A 317 -12.37 22.91 3.20
C PRO A 317 -12.97 22.12 4.35
N LYS A 318 -12.50 22.41 5.57
CA LYS A 318 -13.08 21.93 6.81
C LYS A 318 -13.03 23.03 7.85
N ALA A 319 -14.10 23.21 8.60
CA ALA A 319 -14.18 24.15 9.71
C ALA A 319 -15.02 23.60 10.84
N GLY A 320 -14.77 24.08 12.05
CA GLY A 320 -15.59 23.70 13.19
C GLY A 320 -15.37 24.59 14.40
N ILE A 321 -16.28 24.42 15.34
CA ILE A 321 -16.36 25.14 16.60
C ILE A 321 -16.51 24.14 17.74
N THR A 322 -15.84 24.42 18.83
CA THR A 322 -15.99 23.68 20.09
C THR A 322 -16.15 24.69 21.21
N TYR A 323 -17.27 24.57 21.95
CA TYR A 323 -17.54 25.37 23.11
C TYR A 323 -17.68 24.48 24.35
N ARG A 324 -16.95 24.81 25.40
CA ARG A 324 -16.99 24.14 26.68
C ARG A 324 -17.37 25.13 27.77
N ASN A 325 -18.33 24.80 28.59
CA ASN A 325 -18.74 25.61 29.72
C ASN A 325 -19.27 24.73 30.87
N HIS A 326 -18.70 24.87 32.08
CA HIS A 326 -19.12 24.19 33.30
C HIS A 326 -19.45 22.69 33.14
N GLY A 327 -18.60 21.93 32.41
CA GLY A 327 -18.79 20.50 32.17
C GLY A 327 -19.65 20.15 30.96
N HIS A 328 -20.29 21.12 30.31
CA HIS A 328 -20.96 20.93 29.04
C HIS A 328 -19.99 21.13 27.86
N LEU A 329 -20.09 20.25 26.87
CA LEU A 329 -19.32 20.33 25.61
C LEU A 329 -20.28 20.36 24.43
N LEU A 330 -20.21 21.44 23.65
CA LEU A 330 -20.93 21.55 22.38
C LEU A 330 -19.90 21.65 21.26
N SER A 331 -20.07 20.84 20.20
CA SER A 331 -19.21 20.92 19.00
C SER A 331 -20.02 20.79 17.73
N GLY A 332 -19.59 21.52 16.71
CA GLY A 332 -20.14 21.46 15.37
C GLY A 332 -19.03 21.52 14.34
N SER A 333 -19.16 20.77 13.24
CA SER A 333 -18.17 20.81 12.18
C SER A 333 -18.80 20.61 10.79
N PHE A 334 -18.14 21.18 9.79
CA PHE A 334 -18.47 21.02 8.39
C PHE A 334 -17.19 20.67 7.61
N ALA A 335 -17.29 19.75 6.64
CA ALA A 335 -16.18 19.37 5.78
C ALA A 335 -16.68 19.00 4.39
N ILE A 336 -15.90 19.35 3.37
CA ILE A 336 -16.01 18.82 2.02
C ILE A 336 -14.76 17.97 1.80
N ALA A 337 -14.94 16.74 1.32
CA ALA A 337 -13.86 15.84 0.96
C ALA A 337 -14.13 15.30 -0.45
N ASN A 338 -13.13 15.41 -1.32
CA ASN A 338 -13.18 14.90 -2.67
C ASN A 338 -12.08 13.86 -2.87
N ARG A 339 -12.35 12.87 -3.72
CA ARG A 339 -11.37 11.88 -4.13
C ARG A 339 -11.48 11.57 -5.63
N GLU A 340 -10.37 11.18 -6.20
CA GLU A 340 -10.33 10.64 -7.56
C GLU A 340 -10.95 9.22 -7.63
N PRO A 341 -11.46 8.82 -8.81
CA PRO A 341 -11.89 7.45 -9.06
C PRO A 341 -10.74 6.45 -8.88
N SER A 342 -11.08 5.25 -8.45
CA SER A 342 -10.12 4.16 -8.34
C SER A 342 -9.73 3.60 -9.72
N ARG A 343 -8.59 2.89 -9.80
CA ARG A 343 -8.19 2.20 -11.03
C ARG A 343 -9.27 1.25 -11.57
N ASN A 344 -10.00 0.57 -10.70
CA ASN A 344 -11.07 -0.35 -11.11
C ASN A 344 -12.25 0.39 -11.76
N ASN A 345 -12.59 1.60 -11.31
CA ASN A 345 -13.63 2.39 -11.95
C ASN A 345 -13.31 2.69 -13.42
N TYR A 346 -12.02 2.90 -13.74
CA TYR A 346 -11.59 3.09 -15.14
C TYR A 346 -11.62 1.79 -15.93
N LYS A 347 -11.25 0.64 -15.33
CA LYS A 347 -11.28 -0.67 -16.01
C LYS A 347 -12.69 -1.12 -16.41
N GLU A 348 -13.66 -0.86 -15.54
CA GLU A 348 -15.03 -1.39 -15.69
C GLU A 348 -15.94 -0.52 -16.57
N ASN A 349 -15.67 0.77 -16.66
CA ASN A 349 -16.65 1.72 -17.23
C ASN A 349 -16.14 2.52 -18.41
N VAL A 350 -14.85 2.52 -18.69
CA VAL A 350 -14.28 3.36 -19.76
C VAL A 350 -14.14 2.55 -21.05
N LEU A 351 -14.78 3.05 -22.10
CA LEU A 351 -14.61 2.57 -23.47
C LEU A 351 -13.81 3.62 -24.26
N TYR A 352 -12.76 3.19 -24.92
CA TYR A 352 -11.96 4.01 -25.81
C TYR A 352 -12.28 3.66 -27.27
N ASP A 353 -12.63 4.68 -28.07
CA ASP A 353 -12.78 4.54 -29.50
C ASP A 353 -11.49 4.96 -30.21
N PRO A 354 -10.72 4.01 -30.74
CA PRO A 354 -9.45 4.32 -31.40
C PRO A 354 -9.62 5.11 -32.70
N THR A 355 -10.82 5.15 -33.28
CA THR A 355 -11.09 5.88 -34.52
C THR A 355 -11.29 7.37 -34.28
N SER A 356 -12.03 7.70 -33.24
CA SER A 356 -12.28 9.11 -32.85
C SER A 356 -11.28 9.65 -31.83
N GLY A 357 -10.56 8.76 -31.10
CA GLY A 357 -9.73 9.13 -29.96
C GLY A 357 -10.53 9.53 -28.73
N GLU A 358 -11.83 9.26 -28.69
CA GLU A 358 -12.72 9.67 -27.61
C GLU A 358 -12.90 8.58 -26.56
N TYR A 359 -13.12 8.99 -25.33
CA TYR A 359 -13.47 8.14 -24.21
C TYR A 359 -14.94 8.30 -23.84
N THR A 360 -15.63 7.19 -23.63
CA THR A 360 -16.98 7.16 -23.06
C THR A 360 -16.98 6.46 -21.71
N GLY A 361 -17.89 6.82 -20.82
CA GLY A 361 -17.99 6.21 -19.50
C GLY A 361 -16.89 6.63 -18.51
N LEU A 362 -16.19 7.75 -18.74
CA LEU A 362 -15.21 8.25 -17.78
C LEU A 362 -15.86 8.48 -16.40
N PRO A 363 -15.34 7.84 -15.34
CA PRO A 363 -15.88 8.04 -14.00
C PRO A 363 -15.60 9.47 -13.53
N LYS A 364 -16.58 10.04 -12.85
CA LYS A 364 -16.46 11.38 -12.25
C LYS A 364 -15.77 11.26 -10.88
N ALA A 365 -15.04 12.31 -10.52
CA ALA A 365 -14.55 12.47 -9.15
C ALA A 365 -15.73 12.62 -8.16
N GLU A 366 -15.59 12.06 -6.96
CA GLU A 366 -16.54 12.14 -5.85
C GLU A 366 -16.04 13.11 -4.78
#